data_8b37507f518840d6918ad0557777ace0
#
_entry.id   8b37507f518840d6918ad0557777ace0
#
_cell.length_a   1.000
_cell.length_b   1.000
_cell.length_c   1.000
_cell.angle_alpha   90.00
_cell.angle_beta   90.00
_cell.angle_gamma   90.00
#
_symmetry.space_group_name_H-M   'P 1'
#
loop_
_entity.id
_entity.type
_entity.pdbx_description
1 polymer ?
#
loop_
_entity_poly.entity_id
_entity_poly.type
_entity_poly.pdbx_seq_one_letter_code
_entity_poly.pdbx_strand_id
1 'polypeptide(L)'
;MTNDVAIIGVGLHPFGRFDKTAMEMGAEAIQAALEDAGADWKDIQFGFGGSYEVSNPDAVTRLVGLTGITFTNVFNACATAASAIQQTADTIRLGKYDIGIAIGLDKHPRGAFTDDPAKLALPQWYAENGQFVTTKFFGMKANHYIHKHGISQETLARVANKNFRNGVKNPNAFRRKEISVDEILNSTVLNYPLTQYMFCAPDEGAAAVIMCRGDIAHRFTDKPVYVRATEIRTRTFGAYEVHATSAPLDEDASPTVYAAKAAYDAAGVGPEDVDVAQLQDTDAGAEVIHMAETGLCADGEQEKLLADGATEIHGSMPINTDGGLIANGEPIGASGLRQVHELVRQLRGEAGDRQVPGEPKVGLAQVYGAPGTASATILTT
;
A
#
# COMPACT_ATOMS: atom_id res chain seq x y z
N MET A 1 -23.23 -18.77 10.96
CA MET A 1 -21.75 -18.76 10.99
C MET A 1 -21.36 -17.35 10.57
N THR A 2 -20.60 -16.64 11.35
CA THR A 2 -20.10 -15.32 10.98
C THR A 2 -19.09 -15.52 9.83
N ASN A 3 -19.30 -14.83 8.72
CA ASN A 3 -18.38 -14.88 7.56
C ASN A 3 -17.14 -13.99 7.79
N ASP A 4 -16.76 -13.78 9.05
CA ASP A 4 -15.61 -12.96 9.42
C ASP A 4 -14.30 -13.64 9.00
N VAL A 5 -13.39 -12.84 8.49
CA VAL A 5 -12.03 -13.26 8.12
C VAL A 5 -11.05 -12.54 9.03
N ALA A 6 -10.20 -13.31 9.69
CA ALA A 6 -9.19 -12.80 10.61
C ALA A 6 -7.79 -12.96 10.03
N ILE A 7 -6.96 -11.93 10.17
CA ILE A 7 -5.52 -12.01 9.99
C ILE A 7 -4.94 -12.59 11.27
N ILE A 8 -4.25 -13.70 11.14
CA ILE A 8 -3.62 -14.41 12.25
C ILE A 8 -2.10 -14.23 12.27
N GLY A 9 -1.48 -13.95 11.14
CA GLY A 9 -0.05 -13.71 11.06
C GLY A 9 0.33 -12.77 9.93
N VAL A 10 1.35 -11.95 10.18
CA VAL A 10 1.94 -11.03 9.21
C VAL A 10 3.46 -11.16 9.21
N GLY A 11 4.06 -11.18 8.02
CA GLY A 11 5.50 -11.28 7.83
C GLY A 11 6.01 -10.30 6.78
N LEU A 12 7.20 -9.78 7.01
CA LEU A 12 7.85 -8.82 6.15
C LEU A 12 9.34 -9.14 6.03
N HIS A 13 9.84 -9.32 4.81
CA HIS A 13 11.26 -9.17 4.53
C HIS A 13 11.55 -7.67 4.43
N PRO A 14 12.60 -7.13 5.09
CA PRO A 14 12.94 -5.72 4.98
C PRO A 14 13.00 -5.25 3.53
N PHE A 15 12.62 -3.98 3.29
CA PHE A 15 12.71 -3.38 1.96
C PHE A 15 14.09 -2.73 1.76
N GLY A 16 14.64 -2.80 0.55
CA GLY A 16 15.96 -2.28 0.26
C GLY A 16 16.64 -2.85 -0.96
N ARG A 17 17.93 -3.18 -0.83
CA ARG A 17 18.76 -3.78 -1.88
C ARG A 17 19.52 -4.98 -1.31
N PHE A 18 19.29 -6.16 -1.85
CA PHE A 18 19.77 -7.41 -1.29
C PHE A 18 20.42 -8.31 -2.35
N ASP A 19 21.39 -9.11 -1.92
CA ASP A 19 21.95 -10.19 -2.73
C ASP A 19 21.13 -11.48 -2.53
N LYS A 20 19.81 -11.35 -2.79
CA LYS A 20 18.82 -12.42 -2.71
C LYS A 20 17.89 -12.32 -3.91
N THR A 21 17.30 -13.42 -4.33
CA THR A 21 16.21 -13.42 -5.30
C THR A 21 14.90 -12.96 -4.65
N ALA A 22 13.95 -12.49 -5.46
CA ALA A 22 12.62 -12.17 -4.96
C ALA A 22 11.95 -13.36 -4.29
N MET A 23 12.18 -14.57 -4.78
CA MET A 23 11.66 -15.81 -4.18
C MET A 23 12.23 -16.10 -2.79
N GLU A 24 13.52 -15.89 -2.57
CA GLU A 24 14.14 -16.06 -1.24
C GLU A 24 13.57 -15.04 -0.26
N MET A 25 13.43 -13.79 -0.66
CA MET A 25 12.78 -12.74 0.16
C MET A 25 11.31 -13.11 0.47
N GLY A 26 10.60 -13.63 -0.53
CA GLY A 26 9.23 -14.12 -0.37
C GLY A 26 9.13 -15.27 0.62
N ALA A 27 10.03 -16.23 0.57
CA ALA A 27 10.07 -17.36 1.50
C ALA A 27 10.33 -16.89 2.95
N GLU A 28 11.23 -15.92 3.15
CA GLU A 28 11.48 -15.32 4.46
C GLU A 28 10.25 -14.57 5.00
N ALA A 29 9.54 -13.83 4.16
CA ALA A 29 8.29 -13.17 4.56
C ALA A 29 7.20 -14.18 4.94
N ILE A 30 7.07 -15.28 4.20
CA ILE A 30 6.16 -16.40 4.55
C ILE A 30 6.55 -17.00 5.90
N GLN A 31 7.84 -17.29 6.10
CA GLN A 31 8.32 -17.87 7.35
C GLN A 31 8.01 -16.94 8.54
N ALA A 32 8.26 -15.64 8.41
CA ALA A 32 7.94 -14.66 9.44
C ALA A 32 6.42 -14.58 9.72
N ALA A 33 5.58 -14.70 8.70
CA ALA A 33 4.12 -14.72 8.88
C ALA A 33 3.63 -16.00 9.58
N LEU A 34 4.25 -17.15 9.29
CA LEU A 34 3.96 -18.43 9.96
C LEU A 34 4.37 -18.39 11.44
N GLU A 35 5.54 -17.82 11.73
CA GLU A 35 6.02 -17.63 13.11
C GLU A 35 5.09 -16.70 13.90
N ASP A 36 4.65 -15.59 13.30
CA ASP A 36 3.70 -14.63 13.91
C ASP A 36 2.32 -15.27 14.16
N ALA A 37 1.89 -16.17 13.27
CA ALA A 37 0.64 -16.90 13.39
C ALA A 37 0.73 -18.11 14.36
N GLY A 38 1.91 -18.57 14.71
CA GLY A 38 2.08 -19.85 15.38
C GLY A 38 1.55 -21.05 14.56
N ALA A 39 1.65 -20.98 13.23
CA ALA A 39 1.10 -21.96 12.29
C ALA A 39 2.23 -22.64 11.49
N ASP A 40 1.96 -23.85 11.02
CA ASP A 40 2.85 -24.58 10.11
C ASP A 40 2.42 -24.35 8.65
N TRP A 41 3.40 -24.39 7.71
CA TRP A 41 3.10 -24.30 6.27
C TRP A 41 2.07 -25.34 5.80
N LYS A 42 1.99 -26.48 6.45
CA LYS A 42 1.02 -27.54 6.15
C LYS A 42 -0.43 -27.17 6.46
N ASP A 43 -0.64 -26.16 7.33
CA ASP A 43 -1.97 -25.67 7.67
C ASP A 43 -2.53 -24.75 6.56
N ILE A 44 -1.66 -24.21 5.71
CA ILE A 44 -2.04 -23.32 4.61
C ILE A 44 -2.66 -24.16 3.49
N GLN A 45 -3.91 -23.89 3.17
CA GLN A 45 -4.69 -24.64 2.20
C GLN A 45 -4.64 -24.06 0.79
N PHE A 46 -4.45 -22.74 0.68
CA PHE A 46 -4.36 -22.03 -0.60
C PHE A 46 -3.60 -20.73 -0.45
N GLY A 47 -3.20 -20.14 -1.60
CA GLY A 47 -2.52 -18.85 -1.63
C GLY A 47 -2.89 -18.03 -2.86
N PHE A 48 -2.87 -16.72 -2.68
CA PHE A 48 -2.84 -15.74 -3.75
C PHE A 48 -1.56 -14.93 -3.65
N GLY A 49 -0.89 -14.72 -4.78
CA GLY A 49 0.37 -14.00 -4.78
C GLY A 49 0.57 -13.15 -6.00
N GLY A 50 1.34 -12.08 -5.84
CA GLY A 50 1.60 -11.15 -6.91
C GLY A 50 3.02 -10.59 -6.90
N SER A 51 3.47 -10.24 -8.11
CA SER A 51 4.74 -9.59 -8.38
C SER A 51 4.63 -8.81 -9.68
N TYR A 52 5.37 -7.74 -9.79
CA TYR A 52 5.52 -7.01 -11.05
C TYR A 52 6.63 -7.61 -11.93
N GLU A 53 7.77 -7.95 -11.32
CA GLU A 53 8.97 -8.42 -12.02
C GLU A 53 9.00 -9.95 -12.21
N VAL A 54 8.36 -10.69 -11.31
CA VAL A 54 8.37 -12.16 -11.35
C VAL A 54 7.08 -12.68 -11.96
N SER A 55 7.16 -13.37 -13.08
CA SER A 55 5.99 -13.90 -13.78
C SER A 55 5.24 -15.01 -13.02
N ASN A 56 5.95 -15.73 -12.15
CA ASN A 56 5.44 -16.92 -11.43
C ASN A 56 5.67 -16.82 -9.92
N PRO A 57 5.02 -15.92 -9.17
CA PRO A 57 5.20 -15.81 -7.71
C PRO A 57 4.84 -17.08 -6.96
N ASP A 58 3.98 -17.98 -7.49
CA ASP A 58 3.68 -19.30 -6.95
C ASP A 58 4.91 -20.20 -6.79
N ALA A 59 5.98 -19.96 -7.56
CA ALA A 59 7.22 -20.71 -7.46
C ALA A 59 7.92 -20.56 -6.08
N VAL A 60 7.53 -19.58 -5.26
CA VAL A 60 7.99 -19.45 -3.87
C VAL A 60 7.67 -20.71 -3.04
N THR A 61 6.60 -21.44 -3.35
CA THR A 61 6.21 -22.70 -2.68
C THR A 61 7.30 -23.75 -2.70
N ARG A 62 8.19 -23.72 -3.70
CA ARG A 62 9.36 -24.61 -3.75
C ARG A 62 10.32 -24.40 -2.58
N LEU A 63 10.41 -23.17 -2.07
CA LEU A 63 11.34 -22.84 -0.97
C LEU A 63 10.74 -23.09 0.41
N VAL A 64 9.40 -23.03 0.54
CA VAL A 64 8.72 -23.24 1.83
C VAL A 64 8.16 -24.66 2.00
N GLY A 65 7.92 -25.37 0.89
CA GLY A 65 7.48 -26.77 0.89
C GLY A 65 6.41 -27.06 -0.17
N LEU A 66 6.59 -28.15 -0.90
CA LEU A 66 5.67 -28.58 -1.96
C LEU A 66 4.54 -29.43 -1.35
N THR A 67 3.52 -28.77 -0.81
CA THR A 67 2.33 -29.41 -0.21
C THR A 67 1.20 -29.64 -1.20
N GLY A 68 1.31 -29.08 -2.42
CA GLY A 68 0.27 -29.18 -3.43
C GLY A 68 -0.91 -28.20 -3.19
N ILE A 69 -0.71 -27.13 -2.43
CA ILE A 69 -1.74 -26.11 -2.21
C ILE A 69 -2.20 -25.50 -3.53
N THR A 70 -3.45 -25.08 -3.58
CA THR A 70 -3.94 -24.25 -4.68
C THR A 70 -3.29 -22.87 -4.60
N PHE A 71 -2.59 -22.44 -5.64
CA PHE A 71 -1.99 -21.12 -5.69
C PHE A 71 -2.41 -20.39 -6.97
N THR A 72 -2.79 -19.11 -6.85
CA THR A 72 -3.20 -18.28 -7.99
C THR A 72 -2.42 -16.97 -7.98
N ASN A 73 -1.82 -16.65 -9.12
CA ASN A 73 -1.13 -15.38 -9.32
C ASN A 73 -2.13 -14.29 -9.64
N VAL A 74 -1.98 -13.13 -9.01
CA VAL A 74 -2.79 -11.92 -9.23
C VAL A 74 -1.89 -10.76 -9.63
N PHE A 75 -2.44 -9.85 -10.43
CA PHE A 75 -1.71 -8.65 -10.85
C PHE A 75 -2.65 -7.47 -11.08
N ASN A 76 -2.41 -6.36 -10.39
CA ASN A 76 -3.05 -5.07 -10.57
C ASN A 76 -2.06 -3.92 -10.29
N ALA A 77 -0.84 -4.00 -10.87
CA ALA A 77 0.24 -3.06 -10.57
C ALA A 77 0.42 -2.87 -9.06
N CYS A 78 0.54 -1.64 -8.54
CA CYS A 78 0.72 -1.40 -7.11
C CYS A 78 -0.48 -1.87 -6.25
N ALA A 79 -1.67 -2.08 -6.83
CA ALA A 79 -2.83 -2.69 -6.15
C ALA A 79 -2.81 -4.22 -6.13
N THR A 80 -1.72 -4.86 -6.57
CA THR A 80 -1.55 -6.33 -6.59
C THR A 80 -1.75 -6.95 -5.21
N ALA A 81 -1.13 -6.37 -4.19
CA ALA A 81 -1.24 -6.85 -2.81
C ALA A 81 -2.69 -6.81 -2.29
N ALA A 82 -3.41 -5.73 -2.53
CA ALA A 82 -4.83 -5.62 -2.17
C ALA A 82 -5.69 -6.65 -2.89
N SER A 83 -5.36 -6.97 -4.16
CA SER A 83 -6.03 -8.03 -4.91
C SER A 83 -5.79 -9.40 -4.27
N ALA A 84 -4.56 -9.69 -3.81
CA ALA A 84 -4.26 -10.92 -3.10
C ALA A 84 -5.03 -11.02 -1.78
N ILE A 85 -5.14 -9.92 -1.01
CA ILE A 85 -5.92 -9.86 0.24
C ILE A 85 -7.39 -10.12 -0.04
N GLN A 86 -7.98 -9.39 -1.00
CA GLN A 86 -9.40 -9.53 -1.35
C GLN A 86 -9.72 -10.97 -1.75
N GLN A 87 -8.96 -11.54 -2.68
CA GLN A 87 -9.21 -12.90 -3.16
C GLN A 87 -9.04 -13.95 -2.04
N THR A 88 -8.06 -13.75 -1.14
CA THR A 88 -7.87 -14.63 0.01
C THR A 88 -9.05 -14.54 0.97
N ALA A 89 -9.46 -13.32 1.33
CA ALA A 89 -10.60 -13.09 2.22
C ALA A 89 -11.90 -13.64 1.63
N ASP A 90 -12.18 -13.38 0.36
CA ASP A 90 -13.41 -13.83 -0.31
C ASP A 90 -13.45 -15.35 -0.45
N THR A 91 -12.31 -16.00 -0.71
CA THR A 91 -12.22 -17.46 -0.76
C THR A 91 -12.58 -18.10 0.59
N ILE A 92 -12.14 -17.47 1.70
CA ILE A 92 -12.52 -17.92 3.06
C ILE A 92 -14.00 -17.63 3.34
N ARG A 93 -14.50 -16.43 3.01
CA ARG A 93 -15.93 -16.06 3.19
C ARG A 93 -16.88 -16.98 2.46
N LEU A 94 -16.49 -17.45 1.27
CA LEU A 94 -17.25 -18.42 0.48
C LEU A 94 -17.19 -19.84 1.07
N GLY A 95 -16.40 -20.08 2.11
CA GLY A 95 -16.28 -21.39 2.77
C GLY A 95 -15.58 -22.45 1.92
N LYS A 96 -14.78 -22.03 0.90
CA LYS A 96 -14.03 -22.98 0.08
C LYS A 96 -12.83 -23.54 0.84
N TYR A 97 -12.20 -22.71 1.66
CA TYR A 97 -11.06 -23.06 2.52
C TYR A 97 -11.14 -22.27 3.82
N ASP A 98 -10.45 -22.74 4.85
CA ASP A 98 -10.45 -22.18 6.19
C ASP A 98 -9.23 -21.27 6.44
N ILE A 99 -8.08 -21.56 5.84
CA ILE A 99 -6.81 -20.85 6.06
C ILE A 99 -6.11 -20.64 4.72
N GLY A 100 -5.72 -19.40 4.46
CA GLY A 100 -5.02 -19.03 3.25
C GLY A 100 -3.95 -17.95 3.48
N ILE A 101 -3.12 -17.73 2.46
CA ILE A 101 -2.05 -16.74 2.48
C ILE A 101 -2.14 -15.79 1.30
N ALA A 102 -1.94 -14.50 1.57
CA ALA A 102 -1.65 -13.50 0.55
C ALA A 102 -0.15 -13.17 0.61
N ILE A 103 0.52 -13.14 -0.55
CA ILE A 103 1.95 -12.85 -0.65
C ILE A 103 2.24 -11.85 -1.77
N GLY A 104 3.21 -10.97 -1.53
CA GLY A 104 3.76 -10.10 -2.55
C GLY A 104 5.29 -10.06 -2.46
N LEU A 105 5.95 -10.03 -3.59
CA LEU A 105 7.41 -10.05 -3.66
C LEU A 105 7.89 -9.37 -4.95
N ASP A 106 8.94 -8.56 -4.84
CA ASP A 106 9.56 -7.96 -6.02
C ASP A 106 11.05 -7.68 -5.82
N LYS A 107 11.76 -7.54 -6.95
CA LYS A 107 13.16 -7.14 -7.03
C LYS A 107 13.34 -6.20 -8.22
N HIS A 108 12.99 -4.92 -8.03
CA HIS A 108 13.04 -3.94 -9.10
C HIS A 108 14.46 -3.45 -9.39
N PRO A 109 14.79 -3.17 -10.66
CA PRO A 109 16.02 -2.48 -11.02
C PRO A 109 16.03 -1.04 -10.45
N ARG A 110 17.19 -0.38 -10.50
CA ARG A 110 17.28 1.04 -10.17
C ARG A 110 16.71 1.88 -11.30
N GLY A 111 16.10 2.99 -10.97
CA GLY A 111 15.53 3.95 -11.93
C GLY A 111 14.03 4.11 -11.75
N ALA A 112 13.41 4.96 -12.57
CA ALA A 112 11.96 5.14 -12.57
C ALA A 112 11.27 3.96 -13.26
N PHE A 113 10.06 3.64 -12.81
CA PHE A 113 9.21 2.69 -13.52
C PHE A 113 8.80 3.26 -14.88
N THR A 114 8.94 2.43 -15.92
CA THR A 114 8.57 2.76 -17.30
C THR A 114 7.92 1.55 -17.95
N ASP A 115 7.08 1.78 -18.96
CA ASP A 115 6.52 0.69 -19.77
C ASP A 115 6.44 1.10 -21.26
N ASP A 116 6.06 0.16 -22.11
CA ASP A 116 5.86 0.37 -23.54
C ASP A 116 4.37 0.69 -23.80
N PRO A 117 4.04 1.85 -24.43
CA PRO A 117 2.67 2.19 -24.78
C PRO A 117 1.94 1.11 -25.57
N ALA A 118 2.65 0.41 -26.45
CA ALA A 118 2.06 -0.62 -27.30
C ALA A 118 1.44 -1.78 -26.50
N LYS A 119 2.00 -2.13 -25.34
CA LYS A 119 1.45 -3.16 -24.45
C LYS A 119 0.07 -2.79 -23.89
N LEU A 120 -0.24 -1.49 -23.85
CA LEU A 120 -1.48 -0.95 -23.31
C LEU A 120 -2.41 -0.40 -24.41
N ALA A 121 -2.13 -0.74 -25.68
CA ALA A 121 -2.84 -0.26 -26.85
C ALA A 121 -2.91 1.28 -26.94
N LEU A 122 -1.86 1.96 -26.49
CA LEU A 122 -1.74 3.40 -26.53
C LEU A 122 -0.82 3.86 -27.67
N PRO A 123 -1.02 5.08 -28.22
CA PRO A 123 -0.16 5.64 -29.24
C PRO A 123 1.30 5.81 -28.76
N GLN A 124 2.26 5.60 -29.65
CA GLN A 124 3.69 5.70 -29.34
C GLN A 124 4.12 7.10 -28.85
N TRP A 125 3.41 8.15 -29.25
CA TRP A 125 3.71 9.52 -28.78
C TRP A 125 3.61 9.69 -27.26
N TYR A 126 2.94 8.80 -26.55
CA TYR A 126 2.95 8.76 -25.07
C TYR A 126 4.37 8.58 -24.53
N ALA A 127 5.13 7.62 -25.08
CA ALA A 127 6.52 7.40 -24.70
C ALA A 127 7.41 8.58 -25.14
N GLU A 128 7.22 9.07 -26.35
CA GLU A 128 7.99 10.20 -26.90
C GLU A 128 7.84 11.47 -26.05
N ASN A 129 6.67 11.71 -25.47
CA ASN A 129 6.41 12.78 -24.51
C ASN A 129 6.85 12.46 -23.08
N GLY A 130 7.38 11.25 -22.82
CA GLY A 130 7.81 10.80 -21.50
C GLY A 130 6.66 10.53 -20.52
N GLN A 131 5.42 10.39 -20.98
CA GLN A 131 4.26 10.14 -20.10
C GLN A 131 4.23 8.73 -19.52
N PHE A 132 5.08 7.83 -20.02
CA PHE A 132 5.30 6.50 -19.47
C PHE A 132 6.35 6.47 -18.36
N VAL A 133 6.95 7.60 -18.01
CA VAL A 133 7.80 7.73 -16.84
C VAL A 133 6.92 8.09 -15.65
N THR A 134 6.88 7.24 -14.64
CA THR A 134 5.99 7.42 -13.48
C THR A 134 6.16 8.76 -12.79
N THR A 135 7.39 9.25 -12.65
CA THR A 135 7.66 10.57 -12.04
C THR A 135 6.97 11.71 -12.79
N LYS A 136 6.84 11.62 -14.12
CA LYS A 136 6.17 12.66 -14.90
C LYS A 136 4.67 12.65 -14.68
N PHE A 137 4.03 11.46 -14.75
CA PHE A 137 2.60 11.36 -14.54
C PHE A 137 2.20 11.83 -13.13
N PHE A 138 2.87 11.30 -12.10
CA PHE A 138 2.58 11.69 -10.72
C PHE A 138 2.89 13.15 -10.45
N GLY A 139 3.95 13.70 -11.05
CA GLY A 139 4.23 15.13 -11.00
C GLY A 139 3.12 15.98 -11.64
N MET A 140 2.57 15.55 -12.77
CA MET A 140 1.42 16.23 -13.40
C MET A 140 0.18 16.17 -12.51
N LYS A 141 -0.15 15.02 -11.94
CA LYS A 141 -1.28 14.83 -11.02
C LYS A 141 -1.13 15.70 -9.76
N ALA A 142 0.05 15.66 -9.13
CA ALA A 142 0.36 16.49 -7.98
C ALA A 142 0.27 17.98 -8.29
N ASN A 143 0.86 18.44 -9.41
CA ASN A 143 0.82 19.84 -9.83
C ASN A 143 -0.60 20.33 -10.08
N HIS A 144 -1.42 19.53 -10.77
CA HIS A 144 -2.83 19.84 -11.00
C HIS A 144 -3.58 20.03 -9.68
N TYR A 145 -3.42 19.10 -8.75
CA TYR A 145 -4.11 19.09 -7.47
C TYR A 145 -3.72 20.29 -6.58
N ILE A 146 -2.40 20.50 -6.38
CA ILE A 146 -1.92 21.59 -5.52
C ILE A 146 -2.32 22.96 -6.07
N HIS A 147 -2.30 23.13 -7.41
CA HIS A 147 -2.75 24.38 -8.04
C HIS A 147 -4.25 24.60 -7.85
N LYS A 148 -5.06 23.56 -8.05
CA LYS A 148 -6.53 23.62 -7.91
C LYS A 148 -6.96 23.98 -6.49
N HIS A 149 -6.27 23.44 -5.47
CA HIS A 149 -6.66 23.55 -4.07
C HIS A 149 -5.79 24.51 -3.25
N GLY A 150 -4.84 25.21 -3.88
CA GLY A 150 -4.02 26.23 -3.21
C GLY A 150 -3.01 25.68 -2.20
N ILE A 151 -2.52 24.46 -2.43
CA ILE A 151 -1.55 23.77 -1.55
C ILE A 151 -0.12 24.13 -1.98
N SER A 152 0.77 24.40 -1.02
CA SER A 152 2.16 24.76 -1.29
C SER A 152 3.06 23.54 -1.57
N GLN A 153 4.15 23.75 -2.31
CA GLN A 153 5.19 22.73 -2.47
C GLN A 153 5.86 22.36 -1.12
N GLU A 154 5.89 23.30 -0.18
CA GLU A 154 6.40 23.06 1.17
C GLU A 154 5.57 21.98 1.89
N THR A 155 4.25 21.95 1.67
CA THR A 155 3.37 20.91 2.22
C THR A 155 3.79 19.52 1.73
N LEU A 156 4.16 19.37 0.45
CA LEU A 156 4.71 18.11 -0.07
C LEU A 156 6.04 17.75 0.62
N ALA A 157 6.89 18.73 0.85
CA ALA A 157 8.14 18.50 1.56
C ALA A 157 7.92 18.10 3.04
N ARG A 158 6.89 18.63 3.69
CA ARG A 158 6.49 18.24 5.05
C ARG A 158 6.00 16.80 5.12
N VAL A 159 5.24 16.32 4.13
CA VAL A 159 4.88 14.90 3.99
C VAL A 159 6.13 14.04 3.93
N ALA A 160 7.05 14.34 3.02
CA ALA A 160 8.27 13.57 2.88
C ALA A 160 9.13 13.61 4.16
N ASN A 161 9.28 14.76 4.80
CA ASN A 161 10.01 14.90 6.07
C ASN A 161 9.39 14.03 7.18
N LYS A 162 8.06 14.05 7.33
CA LYS A 162 7.32 13.19 8.27
C LYS A 162 7.64 11.71 7.97
N ASN A 163 7.51 11.28 6.72
CA ASN A 163 7.71 9.89 6.35
C ASN A 163 9.16 9.43 6.55
N PHE A 164 10.17 10.28 6.27
CA PHE A 164 11.55 9.97 6.61
C PHE A 164 11.78 9.84 8.13
N ARG A 165 11.22 10.72 8.96
CA ARG A 165 11.31 10.61 10.42
C ARG A 165 10.65 9.33 10.95
N ASN A 166 9.50 8.95 10.39
CA ASN A 166 8.85 7.69 10.73
C ASN A 166 9.67 6.47 10.26
N GLY A 167 10.29 6.55 9.07
CA GLY A 167 11.17 5.52 8.54
C GLY A 167 12.41 5.27 9.40
N VAL A 168 12.94 6.28 10.10
CA VAL A 168 14.05 6.08 11.06
C VAL A 168 13.65 5.11 12.17
N LYS A 169 12.39 5.15 12.62
CA LYS A 169 11.84 4.28 13.65
C LYS A 169 11.49 2.87 13.14
N ASN A 170 11.49 2.67 11.82
CA ASN A 170 11.14 1.40 11.21
C ASN A 170 12.38 0.59 10.83
N PRO A 171 12.67 -0.55 11.49
CA PRO A 171 13.83 -1.38 11.18
C PRO A 171 13.79 -1.97 9.75
N ASN A 172 12.61 -2.06 9.16
CA ASN A 172 12.39 -2.66 7.84
C ASN A 172 12.44 -1.65 6.69
N ALA A 173 12.54 -0.34 6.98
CA ALA A 173 12.56 0.68 5.93
C ALA A 173 13.92 0.78 5.24
N PHE A 174 13.90 1.03 3.92
CA PHE A 174 15.09 1.21 3.11
C PHE A 174 15.86 2.50 3.44
N ARG A 175 15.12 3.62 3.59
CA ARG A 175 15.68 4.95 3.82
C ARG A 175 15.49 5.36 5.27
N ARG A 176 16.46 5.04 6.12
CA ARG A 176 16.43 5.30 7.56
C ARG A 176 17.28 6.51 7.95
N LYS A 177 17.01 7.65 7.32
CA LYS A 177 17.71 8.91 7.55
C LYS A 177 16.70 10.05 7.68
N GLU A 178 16.84 10.90 8.67
CA GLU A 178 16.09 12.15 8.72
C GLU A 178 16.58 13.09 7.62
N ILE A 179 15.66 13.71 6.92
CA ILE A 179 15.92 14.69 5.86
C ILE A 179 15.06 15.91 6.14
N SER A 180 15.68 17.08 6.22
CA SER A 180 14.97 18.32 6.52
C SER A 180 14.09 18.78 5.35
N VAL A 181 13.08 19.61 5.65
CA VAL A 181 12.20 20.21 4.63
C VAL A 181 13.03 20.97 3.60
N ASP A 182 14.03 21.74 4.04
CA ASP A 182 14.92 22.50 3.15
C ASP A 182 15.76 21.59 2.25
N GLU A 183 16.31 20.49 2.78
CA GLU A 183 17.06 19.50 2.00
C GLU A 183 16.15 18.81 0.96
N ILE A 184 14.90 18.52 1.31
CA ILE A 184 13.91 17.94 0.40
C ILE A 184 13.59 18.90 -0.74
N LEU A 185 13.24 20.16 -0.43
CA LEU A 185 12.90 21.18 -1.42
C LEU A 185 14.07 21.47 -2.39
N ASN A 186 15.30 21.47 -1.89
CA ASN A 186 16.51 21.75 -2.68
C ASN A 186 17.13 20.51 -3.33
N SER A 187 16.53 19.33 -3.18
CA SER A 187 17.00 18.13 -3.87
C SER A 187 16.69 18.17 -5.37
N THR A 188 17.29 17.26 -6.14
CA THR A 188 17.11 17.23 -7.60
C THR A 188 15.64 17.19 -7.98
N VAL A 189 15.20 18.13 -8.83
CA VAL A 189 13.85 18.12 -9.38
C VAL A 189 13.72 16.95 -10.35
N LEU A 190 12.76 16.08 -10.11
CA LEU A 190 12.39 14.97 -11.01
C LEU A 190 11.43 15.47 -12.08
N ASN A 191 10.24 15.85 -11.67
CA ASN A 191 9.20 16.51 -12.47
C ASN A 191 8.42 17.43 -11.52
N TYR A 192 8.42 18.74 -11.79
CA TYR A 192 7.75 19.71 -10.91
C TYR A 192 6.30 19.28 -10.60
N PRO A 193 5.84 19.36 -9.33
CA PRO A 193 6.51 19.94 -8.15
C PRO A 193 7.41 18.97 -7.38
N LEU A 194 7.62 17.74 -7.86
CA LEU A 194 8.30 16.67 -7.15
C LEU A 194 9.82 16.75 -7.27
N THR A 195 10.49 16.68 -6.14
CA THR A 195 11.93 16.50 -6.03
C THR A 195 12.27 15.04 -5.69
N GLN A 196 13.56 14.70 -5.74
CA GLN A 196 14.04 13.33 -5.53
C GLN A 196 13.62 12.73 -4.18
N TYR A 197 13.60 13.53 -3.12
CA TYR A 197 13.19 13.05 -1.81
C TYR A 197 11.68 13.07 -1.57
N MET A 198 10.91 13.63 -2.48
CA MET A 198 9.45 13.55 -2.48
C MET A 198 8.91 12.32 -3.22
N PHE A 199 9.77 11.45 -3.75
CA PHE A 199 9.39 10.27 -4.53
C PHE A 199 9.97 8.99 -3.93
N CYS A 200 9.19 7.90 -3.95
CA CYS A 200 9.64 6.59 -3.49
C CYS A 200 10.79 6.05 -4.36
N ALA A 201 11.50 5.06 -3.87
CA ALA A 201 12.50 4.35 -4.66
C ALA A 201 11.96 2.98 -5.06
N PRO A 202 12.02 2.60 -6.35
CA PRO A 202 11.89 1.20 -6.73
C PRO A 202 12.96 0.39 -6.00
N ASP A 203 12.58 -0.65 -5.30
CA ASP A 203 13.50 -1.47 -4.51
C ASP A 203 13.09 -2.94 -4.46
N GLU A 204 13.49 -3.65 -3.45
CA GLU A 204 13.37 -5.09 -3.32
C GLU A 204 12.79 -5.44 -1.96
N GLY A 205 11.94 -6.45 -1.92
CA GLY A 205 11.36 -6.91 -0.67
C GLY A 205 10.15 -7.82 -0.88
N ALA A 206 9.62 -8.32 0.23
CA ALA A 206 8.45 -9.19 0.23
C ALA A 206 7.63 -9.01 1.50
N ALA A 207 6.33 -9.31 1.39
CA ALA A 207 5.42 -9.32 2.53
C ALA A 207 4.39 -10.46 2.39
N ALA A 208 3.95 -11.01 3.51
CA ALA A 208 2.96 -12.08 3.55
C ALA A 208 1.95 -11.83 4.67
N VAL A 209 0.70 -12.23 4.44
CA VAL A 209 -0.41 -12.12 5.38
C VAL A 209 -1.17 -13.45 5.39
N ILE A 210 -1.28 -14.08 6.56
CA ILE A 210 -2.04 -15.31 6.76
C ILE A 210 -3.40 -14.94 7.33
N MET A 211 -4.44 -15.43 6.67
CA MET A 211 -5.82 -15.20 7.05
C MET A 211 -6.54 -16.52 7.30
N CYS A 212 -7.47 -16.52 8.24
CA CYS A 212 -8.34 -17.66 8.47
C CYS A 212 -9.78 -17.23 8.73
N ARG A 213 -10.66 -18.21 8.77
CA ARG A 213 -12.03 -18.03 9.21
C ARG A 213 -12.07 -17.52 10.66
N GLY A 214 -12.86 -16.49 10.95
CA GLY A 214 -12.83 -15.78 12.22
C GLY A 214 -13.12 -16.66 13.44
N ASP A 215 -13.98 -17.66 13.31
CA ASP A 215 -14.34 -18.56 14.42
C ASP A 215 -13.20 -19.51 14.87
N ILE A 216 -12.17 -19.69 14.05
CA ILE A 216 -11.00 -20.49 14.40
C ILE A 216 -9.75 -19.65 14.73
N ALA A 217 -9.82 -18.32 14.58
CA ALA A 217 -8.65 -17.43 14.78
C ALA A 217 -8.02 -17.58 16.17
N HIS A 218 -8.85 -17.82 17.20
CA HIS A 218 -8.42 -18.01 18.59
C HIS A 218 -7.45 -19.20 18.80
N ARG A 219 -7.31 -20.09 17.81
CA ARG A 219 -6.34 -21.20 17.85
C ARG A 219 -4.93 -20.77 17.53
N PHE A 220 -4.77 -19.60 16.93
CA PHE A 220 -3.51 -19.09 16.39
C PHE A 220 -3.05 -17.82 17.11
N THR A 221 -3.94 -16.96 17.50
CA THR A 221 -3.59 -15.68 18.12
C THR A 221 -4.66 -15.21 19.11
N ASP A 222 -4.21 -14.57 20.19
CA ASP A 222 -5.09 -13.89 21.14
C ASP A 222 -5.50 -12.48 20.68
N LYS A 223 -4.87 -11.97 19.60
CA LYS A 223 -5.09 -10.63 19.04
C LYS A 223 -5.43 -10.72 17.54
N PRO A 224 -6.54 -11.36 17.17
CA PRO A 224 -6.95 -11.41 15.77
C PRO A 224 -7.29 -10.00 15.26
N VAL A 225 -6.89 -9.69 14.03
CA VAL A 225 -7.30 -8.47 13.32
C VAL A 225 -8.21 -8.88 12.16
N TYR A 226 -9.40 -8.29 12.09
CA TYR A 226 -10.41 -8.69 11.13
C TYR A 226 -10.35 -7.85 9.85
N VAL A 227 -10.41 -8.52 8.70
CA VAL A 227 -10.60 -7.87 7.40
C VAL A 227 -12.10 -7.60 7.22
N ARG A 228 -12.54 -6.37 7.50
CA ARG A 228 -13.96 -5.99 7.35
C ARG A 228 -14.33 -5.80 5.90
N ALA A 229 -13.49 -5.13 5.16
CA ALA A 229 -13.67 -4.91 3.73
C ALA A 229 -12.32 -4.82 3.01
N THR A 230 -12.28 -5.24 1.77
CA THR A 230 -11.25 -4.88 0.79
C THR A 230 -11.97 -4.66 -0.53
N GLU A 231 -12.00 -3.41 -0.99
CA GLU A 231 -12.72 -3.02 -2.18
C GLU A 231 -11.75 -2.48 -3.23
N ILE A 232 -11.91 -2.96 -4.45
CA ILE A 232 -11.09 -2.56 -5.60
C ILE A 232 -11.99 -1.90 -6.63
N ARG A 233 -11.55 -0.75 -7.15
CA ARG A 233 -12.23 -0.05 -8.25
C ARG A 233 -11.23 0.32 -9.33
N THR A 234 -11.66 0.20 -10.58
CA THR A 234 -10.93 0.73 -11.72
C THR A 234 -11.44 2.14 -12.04
N ARG A 235 -10.68 2.87 -12.88
CA ARG A 235 -11.06 4.21 -13.31
C ARG A 235 -12.38 4.21 -14.07
N THR A 236 -13.14 5.27 -13.90
CA THR A 236 -14.34 5.59 -14.70
C THR A 236 -13.96 6.50 -15.88
N PHE A 237 -14.84 6.59 -16.87
CA PHE A 237 -14.67 7.56 -17.95
C PHE A 237 -14.73 8.98 -17.37
N GLY A 238 -13.76 9.82 -17.74
CA GLY A 238 -13.64 11.18 -17.20
C GLY A 238 -12.69 11.33 -16.03
N ALA A 239 -12.26 10.25 -15.36
CA ALA A 239 -11.24 10.33 -14.33
C ALA A 239 -9.87 10.72 -14.91
N TYR A 240 -9.16 11.64 -14.23
CA TYR A 240 -7.79 12.03 -14.58
C TYR A 240 -6.79 11.01 -14.08
N GLU A 241 -6.51 10.02 -14.90
CA GLU A 241 -5.70 8.86 -14.51
C GLU A 241 -4.59 8.55 -15.51
N VAL A 242 -3.61 7.75 -15.04
CA VAL A 242 -2.50 7.27 -15.88
C VAL A 242 -3.04 6.58 -17.11
N HIS A 243 -2.40 6.82 -18.23
CA HIS A 243 -2.75 6.25 -19.53
C HIS A 243 -4.16 6.64 -20.01
N ALA A 244 -4.70 7.75 -19.52
CA ALA A 244 -5.87 8.36 -20.14
C ALA A 244 -5.48 8.94 -21.51
N THR A 245 -6.27 8.66 -22.54
CA THR A 245 -5.99 9.13 -23.92
C THR A 245 -6.30 10.61 -24.13
N SER A 246 -7.02 11.23 -23.18
CA SER A 246 -7.37 12.65 -23.22
C SER A 246 -7.54 13.18 -21.81
N ALA A 247 -7.33 14.50 -21.63
CA ALA A 247 -7.74 15.16 -20.40
C ALA A 247 -9.29 15.16 -20.33
N PRO A 248 -9.89 14.87 -19.18
CA PRO A 248 -11.33 14.92 -19.01
C PRO A 248 -11.84 16.35 -19.20
N LEU A 249 -13.00 16.51 -19.84
CA LEU A 249 -13.71 17.79 -19.93
C LEU A 249 -14.50 18.05 -18.64
N ASP A 250 -15.10 16.99 -18.11
CA ASP A 250 -15.75 16.97 -16.80
C ASP A 250 -14.96 16.01 -15.92
N GLU A 251 -14.56 16.47 -14.75
CA GLU A 251 -13.78 15.68 -13.81
C GLU A 251 -14.69 14.69 -13.09
N ASP A 252 -14.53 13.41 -13.40
CA ASP A 252 -15.09 12.35 -12.55
C ASP A 252 -14.12 12.03 -11.42
N ALA A 253 -14.65 11.47 -10.33
CA ALA A 253 -13.86 11.14 -9.17
C ALA A 253 -12.82 10.05 -9.47
N SER A 254 -11.70 10.11 -8.78
CA SER A 254 -10.66 9.09 -8.81
C SER A 254 -11.22 7.74 -8.35
N PRO A 255 -10.69 6.61 -8.85
CA PRO A 255 -11.05 5.27 -8.36
C PRO A 255 -10.83 5.09 -6.86
N THR A 256 -9.93 5.87 -6.24
CA THR A 256 -9.72 5.87 -4.78
C THR A 256 -10.99 6.29 -4.02
N VAL A 257 -11.68 7.32 -4.49
CA VAL A 257 -12.94 7.79 -3.87
C VAL A 257 -13.99 6.68 -3.87
N TYR A 258 -14.15 6.00 -5.00
CA TYR A 258 -15.10 4.90 -5.13
C TYR A 258 -14.71 3.67 -4.31
N ALA A 259 -13.42 3.34 -4.26
CA ALA A 259 -12.91 2.22 -3.46
C ALA A 259 -13.07 2.49 -1.96
N ALA A 260 -12.71 3.68 -1.49
CA ALA A 260 -12.85 4.07 -0.09
C ALA A 260 -14.31 4.07 0.35
N LYS A 261 -15.19 4.72 -0.43
CA LYS A 261 -16.63 4.70 -0.14
C LYS A 261 -17.19 3.29 -0.03
N ALA A 262 -16.87 2.44 -1.00
CA ALA A 262 -17.37 1.06 -0.99
C ALA A 262 -16.82 0.27 0.20
N ALA A 263 -15.56 0.49 0.61
CA ALA A 263 -14.96 -0.18 1.76
C ALA A 263 -15.59 0.27 3.08
N TYR A 264 -15.86 1.57 3.25
CA TYR A 264 -16.58 2.10 4.41
C TYR A 264 -18.01 1.54 4.49
N ASP A 265 -18.75 1.60 3.38
CA ASP A 265 -20.10 1.05 3.30
C ASP A 265 -20.15 -0.45 3.67
N ALA A 266 -19.19 -1.24 3.15
CA ALA A 266 -19.10 -2.68 3.42
C ALA A 266 -18.68 -3.00 4.86
N ALA A 267 -17.80 -2.18 5.44
CA ALA A 267 -17.31 -2.35 6.81
C ALA A 267 -18.28 -1.79 7.87
N GLY A 268 -19.22 -0.92 7.48
CA GLY A 268 -20.15 -0.26 8.39
C GLY A 268 -19.49 0.79 9.29
N VAL A 269 -18.44 1.46 8.77
CA VAL A 269 -17.71 2.55 9.45
C VAL A 269 -17.59 3.76 8.52
N GLY A 270 -17.24 4.93 9.08
CA GLY A 270 -16.94 6.13 8.31
C GLY A 270 -15.45 6.52 8.37
N PRO A 271 -15.01 7.50 7.60
CA PRO A 271 -13.65 8.04 7.68
C PRO A 271 -13.33 8.62 9.08
N GLU A 272 -14.34 9.09 9.81
CA GLU A 272 -14.24 9.59 11.18
C GLU A 272 -13.92 8.52 12.23
N ASP A 273 -14.12 7.24 11.88
CA ASP A 273 -13.83 6.11 12.76
C ASP A 273 -12.39 5.60 12.60
N VAL A 274 -11.63 6.11 11.61
CA VAL A 274 -10.27 5.63 11.31
C VAL A 274 -9.27 6.16 12.33
N ASP A 275 -8.66 5.27 13.10
CA ASP A 275 -7.63 5.60 14.10
C ASP A 275 -6.23 5.73 13.51
N VAL A 276 -5.93 4.98 12.45
CA VAL A 276 -4.62 4.98 11.77
C VAL A 276 -4.76 4.62 10.30
N ALA A 277 -4.09 5.35 9.43
CA ALA A 277 -4.13 5.11 8.00
C ALA A 277 -2.74 4.83 7.40
N GLN A 278 -2.73 3.96 6.39
CA GLN A 278 -1.62 3.78 5.46
C GLN A 278 -2.10 4.17 4.07
N LEU A 279 -1.63 5.30 3.59
CA LEU A 279 -1.96 5.81 2.26
C LEU A 279 -0.79 5.58 1.30
N GLN A 280 -1.07 5.29 0.05
CA GLN A 280 -0.04 5.14 -0.96
C GLN A 280 0.63 6.47 -1.26
N ASP A 281 1.85 6.60 -0.84
CA ASP A 281 2.73 7.73 -1.07
C ASP A 281 3.84 7.37 -2.06
N THR A 282 3.46 6.98 -3.28
CA THR A 282 4.42 6.86 -4.40
C THR A 282 5.24 8.14 -4.52
N ASP A 283 4.59 9.25 -4.24
CA ASP A 283 5.18 10.56 -4.03
C ASP A 283 4.41 11.34 -2.94
N ALA A 284 4.99 12.41 -2.46
CA ALA A 284 4.40 13.23 -1.41
C ALA A 284 3.07 13.88 -1.82
N GLY A 285 2.88 14.17 -3.12
CA GLY A 285 1.61 14.69 -3.64
C GLY A 285 0.51 13.62 -3.61
N ALA A 286 0.87 12.36 -3.82
CA ALA A 286 -0.08 11.25 -3.73
C ALA A 286 -0.64 11.10 -2.31
N GLU A 287 0.18 11.18 -1.24
CA GLU A 287 -0.34 11.18 0.14
C GLU A 287 -1.34 12.33 0.35
N VAL A 288 -0.98 13.55 -0.08
CA VAL A 288 -1.86 14.73 0.02
C VAL A 288 -3.20 14.50 -0.68
N ILE A 289 -3.18 13.98 -1.90
CA ILE A 289 -4.39 13.70 -2.69
C ILE A 289 -5.23 12.62 -2.01
N HIS A 290 -4.60 11.52 -1.60
CA HIS A 290 -5.32 10.39 -1.02
C HIS A 290 -5.92 10.67 0.36
N MET A 291 -5.42 11.65 1.12
CA MET A 291 -6.08 12.12 2.34
C MET A 291 -7.51 12.58 2.07
N ALA A 292 -7.72 13.37 1.00
CA ALA A 292 -9.06 13.84 0.62
C ALA A 292 -9.87 12.75 -0.11
N GLU A 293 -9.24 12.02 -1.04
CA GLU A 293 -9.92 10.96 -1.80
C GLU A 293 -10.46 9.83 -0.91
N THR A 294 -9.84 9.59 0.25
CA THR A 294 -10.32 8.61 1.25
C THR A 294 -11.29 9.22 2.26
N GLY A 295 -11.57 10.53 2.16
CA GLY A 295 -12.50 11.22 3.05
C GLY A 295 -11.94 11.58 4.42
N LEU A 296 -10.63 11.39 4.66
CA LEU A 296 -9.99 11.74 5.93
C LEU A 296 -9.93 13.27 6.18
N CYS A 297 -10.01 14.06 5.10
CA CYS A 297 -10.15 15.52 5.17
C CYS A 297 -10.84 16.04 3.91
N ALA A 298 -11.25 17.31 3.91
CA ALA A 298 -11.70 17.95 2.70
C ALA A 298 -10.51 18.42 1.82
N ASP A 299 -10.78 18.62 0.53
CA ASP A 299 -9.81 19.18 -0.41
C ASP A 299 -9.29 20.56 0.06
N GLY A 300 -7.98 20.73 0.13
CA GLY A 300 -7.31 21.96 0.57
C GLY A 300 -7.01 22.04 2.06
N GLU A 301 -7.57 21.18 2.91
CA GLU A 301 -7.31 21.18 4.36
C GLU A 301 -5.94 20.59 4.71
N GLN A 302 -5.34 19.82 3.81
CA GLN A 302 -4.11 19.09 4.03
C GLN A 302 -2.96 19.97 4.50
N GLU A 303 -2.84 21.19 3.94
CA GLU A 303 -1.79 22.13 4.33
C GLU A 303 -1.83 22.48 5.82
N LYS A 304 -3.02 22.78 6.31
CA LYS A 304 -3.25 23.05 7.73
C LYS A 304 -3.00 21.80 8.60
N LEU A 305 -3.54 20.66 8.21
CA LEU A 305 -3.41 19.40 8.97
C LEU A 305 -1.96 18.96 9.11
N LEU A 306 -1.16 19.10 8.06
CA LEU A 306 0.27 18.79 8.07
C LEU A 306 1.07 19.81 8.90
N ALA A 307 0.73 21.10 8.81
CA ALA A 307 1.36 22.14 9.62
C ALA A 307 1.07 22.00 11.12
N ASP A 308 -0.14 21.59 11.47
CA ASP A 308 -0.58 21.35 12.85
C ASP A 308 -0.09 19.99 13.42
N GLY A 309 0.57 19.16 12.60
CA GLY A 309 1.07 17.84 13.01
C GLY A 309 -0.03 16.78 13.18
N ALA A 310 -1.21 16.99 12.60
CA ALA A 310 -2.34 16.06 12.72
C ALA A 310 -2.01 14.66 12.17
N THR A 311 -1.15 14.56 11.14
CA THR A 311 -0.77 13.31 10.49
C THR A 311 0.46 12.61 11.12
N GLU A 312 1.03 13.17 12.16
CA GLU A 312 2.13 12.57 12.92
C GLU A 312 1.68 11.32 13.69
N ILE A 313 2.63 10.48 14.13
CA ILE A 313 2.32 9.27 14.93
C ILE A 313 1.44 9.58 16.15
N HIS A 314 1.68 10.73 16.79
CA HIS A 314 0.92 11.19 17.96
C HIS A 314 -0.12 12.25 17.62
N GLY A 315 -0.41 12.47 16.34
CA GLY A 315 -1.44 13.38 15.87
C GLY A 315 -2.85 12.81 15.97
N SER A 316 -3.82 13.61 15.59
CA SER A 316 -5.24 13.22 15.61
C SER A 316 -5.65 12.29 14.46
N MET A 317 -4.83 12.19 13.42
CA MET A 317 -5.08 11.40 12.20
C MET A 317 -3.75 10.80 11.72
N PRO A 318 -3.17 9.82 12.43
CA PRO A 318 -1.86 9.27 12.09
C PRO A 318 -1.83 8.62 10.70
N ILE A 319 -0.90 9.06 9.84
CA ILE A 319 -0.77 8.56 8.48
C ILE A 319 0.67 8.10 8.22
N ASN A 320 0.83 6.90 7.63
CA ASN A 320 2.11 6.34 7.24
C ASN A 320 3.12 6.29 8.39
N THR A 321 2.70 5.70 9.50
CA THR A 321 3.45 5.61 10.76
C THR A 321 4.79 4.88 10.61
N ASP A 322 4.92 4.00 9.62
CA ASP A 322 6.13 3.25 9.28
C ASP A 322 7.05 3.96 8.26
N GLY A 323 6.65 5.14 7.80
CA GLY A 323 7.39 5.95 6.83
C GLY A 323 6.89 5.87 5.39
N GLY A 324 5.77 5.16 5.14
CA GLY A 324 5.18 5.05 3.82
C GLY A 324 6.12 4.46 2.76
N LEU A 325 5.81 4.62 1.49
CA LEU A 325 6.69 4.23 0.38
C LEU A 325 7.91 5.15 0.26
N ILE A 326 7.77 6.43 0.64
CA ILE A 326 8.87 7.39 0.58
C ILE A 326 10.08 6.88 1.37
N ALA A 327 9.88 6.33 2.56
CA ALA A 327 10.98 5.80 3.36
C ALA A 327 11.23 4.30 3.11
N ASN A 328 10.17 3.50 2.97
CA ASN A 328 10.34 2.05 2.78
C ASN A 328 10.85 1.70 1.38
N GLY A 329 10.47 2.44 0.34
CA GLY A 329 10.60 2.03 -1.04
C GLY A 329 9.36 1.30 -1.56
N GLU A 330 9.38 0.92 -2.84
CA GLU A 330 8.22 0.29 -3.50
C GLU A 330 8.61 -0.99 -4.26
N PRO A 331 8.69 -2.14 -3.59
CA PRO A 331 8.57 -3.43 -4.25
C PRO A 331 7.07 -3.63 -4.56
N ILE A 332 6.67 -3.38 -5.81
CA ILE A 332 5.28 -3.16 -6.24
C ILE A 332 4.33 -4.26 -5.76
N GLY A 333 4.72 -5.53 -5.90
CA GLY A 333 3.89 -6.66 -5.47
C GLY A 333 3.69 -6.75 -3.96
N ALA A 334 4.62 -6.18 -3.16
CA ALA A 334 4.65 -6.31 -1.70
C ALA A 334 4.13 -5.06 -0.96
N SER A 335 4.18 -3.89 -1.59
CA SER A 335 3.98 -2.61 -0.90
C SER A 335 2.62 -2.48 -0.20
N GLY A 336 1.54 -2.95 -0.79
CA GLY A 336 0.22 -2.94 -0.14
C GLY A 336 0.09 -3.95 1.02
N LEU A 337 0.82 -5.08 0.98
CA LEU A 337 0.89 -6.01 2.12
C LEU A 337 1.71 -5.43 3.27
N ARG A 338 2.74 -4.60 2.99
CA ARG A 338 3.46 -3.82 4.02
C ARG A 338 2.51 -2.90 4.77
N GLN A 339 1.58 -2.23 4.07
CA GLN A 339 0.56 -1.39 4.72
C GLN A 339 -0.28 -2.22 5.71
N VAL A 340 -0.74 -3.39 5.30
CA VAL A 340 -1.48 -4.31 6.17
C VAL A 340 -0.62 -4.81 7.33
N HIS A 341 0.64 -5.14 7.09
CA HIS A 341 1.59 -5.51 8.15
C HIS A 341 1.69 -4.42 9.22
N GLU A 342 1.90 -3.16 8.82
CA GLU A 342 1.98 -2.04 9.78
C GLU A 342 0.66 -1.86 10.54
N LEU A 343 -0.49 -1.86 9.85
CA LEU A 343 -1.79 -1.71 10.50
C LEU A 343 -2.07 -2.84 11.50
N VAL A 344 -1.73 -4.09 11.17
CA VAL A 344 -1.88 -5.21 12.11
C VAL A 344 -1.01 -5.00 13.35
N ARG A 345 0.25 -4.55 13.19
CA ARG A 345 1.12 -4.22 14.32
C ARG A 345 0.56 -3.08 15.17
N GLN A 346 0.00 -2.05 14.53
CA GLN A 346 -0.65 -0.94 15.24
C GLN A 346 -1.88 -1.41 16.04
N LEU A 347 -2.77 -2.16 15.40
CA LEU A 347 -4.01 -2.66 16.01
C LEU A 347 -3.76 -3.67 17.14
N ARG A 348 -2.65 -4.41 17.07
CA ARG A 348 -2.22 -5.32 18.15
C ARG A 348 -1.45 -4.63 19.27
N GLY A 349 -1.07 -3.36 19.12
CA GLY A 349 -0.20 -2.64 20.07
C GLY A 349 1.26 -3.10 20.01
N GLU A 350 1.73 -3.53 18.83
CA GLU A 350 3.04 -4.14 18.60
C GLU A 350 3.96 -3.33 17.67
N ALA A 351 3.59 -2.08 17.37
CA ALA A 351 4.36 -1.23 16.45
C ALA A 351 5.62 -0.57 17.08
N GLY A 352 5.87 -0.79 18.40
CA GLY A 352 7.05 -0.25 19.08
C GLY A 352 7.08 1.29 19.05
N ASP A 353 8.23 1.88 18.65
CA ASP A 353 8.40 3.35 18.59
C ASP A 353 7.48 4.05 17.57
N ARG A 354 6.78 3.29 16.74
CA ARG A 354 5.80 3.80 15.77
C ARG A 354 4.36 3.72 16.27
N GLN A 355 4.15 3.14 17.45
CA GLN A 355 2.82 2.92 18.00
C GLN A 355 2.05 4.24 18.17
N VAL A 356 0.86 4.32 17.56
CA VAL A 356 -0.06 5.42 17.78
C VAL A 356 -0.60 5.38 19.22
N PRO A 357 -0.91 6.53 19.84
CA PRO A 357 -1.45 6.57 21.20
C PRO A 357 -2.81 5.87 21.31
N GLY A 358 -3.12 5.41 22.51
CA GLY A 358 -4.39 4.75 22.81
C GLY A 358 -4.42 3.29 22.32
N GLU A 359 -5.62 2.82 22.06
CA GLU A 359 -5.89 1.47 21.54
C GLU A 359 -6.60 1.61 20.18
N PRO A 360 -5.87 1.74 19.08
CA PRO A 360 -6.48 1.88 17.76
C PRO A 360 -7.33 0.64 17.44
N LYS A 361 -8.51 0.87 16.88
CA LYS A 361 -9.49 -0.19 16.57
C LYS A 361 -9.78 -0.32 15.08
N VAL A 362 -9.62 0.78 14.34
CA VAL A 362 -9.92 0.84 12.92
C VAL A 362 -8.68 1.32 12.16
N GLY A 363 -8.22 0.49 11.24
CA GLY A 363 -7.12 0.81 10.34
C GLY A 363 -7.58 0.86 8.88
N LEU A 364 -7.11 1.87 8.14
CA LEU A 364 -7.33 2.01 6.70
C LEU A 364 -6.02 1.80 5.95
N ALA A 365 -6.00 0.87 4.98
CA ALA A 365 -4.97 0.78 3.96
C ALA A 365 -5.54 1.19 2.61
N GLN A 366 -4.93 2.17 1.96
CA GLN A 366 -5.30 2.60 0.61
C GLN A 366 -4.13 2.40 -0.34
N VAL A 367 -4.40 1.84 -1.51
CA VAL A 367 -3.42 1.64 -2.58
C VAL A 367 -3.97 2.16 -3.89
N TYR A 368 -3.11 2.82 -4.66
CA TYR A 368 -3.39 3.24 -6.02
C TYR A 368 -2.36 2.63 -6.98
N GLY A 369 -2.83 1.84 -7.94
CA GLY A 369 -2.01 1.21 -8.96
C GLY A 369 -2.21 1.85 -10.34
N ALA A 370 -1.13 2.18 -11.03
CA ALA A 370 -1.23 2.54 -12.44
C ALA A 370 -1.73 1.32 -13.26
N PRO A 371 -2.64 1.48 -14.21
CA PRO A 371 -3.14 2.70 -14.82
C PRO A 371 -4.46 3.26 -14.24
N GLY A 372 -4.67 3.24 -12.95
CA GLY A 372 -5.87 3.77 -12.30
C GLY A 372 -6.77 2.69 -11.70
N THR A 373 -6.17 1.74 -10.98
CA THR A 373 -6.88 0.78 -10.13
C THR A 373 -6.57 1.14 -8.68
N ALA A 374 -7.60 1.42 -7.90
CA ALA A 374 -7.43 1.75 -6.49
C ALA A 374 -8.10 0.72 -5.59
N SER A 375 -7.59 0.59 -4.38
CA SER A 375 -8.22 -0.24 -3.35
C SER A 375 -8.25 0.48 -2.01
N ALA A 376 -9.22 0.10 -1.19
CA ALA A 376 -9.27 0.43 0.22
C ALA A 376 -9.58 -0.83 1.02
N THR A 377 -8.78 -1.05 2.08
CA THR A 377 -8.95 -2.17 3.01
C THR A 377 -9.19 -1.62 4.40
N ILE A 378 -10.27 -2.06 5.04
CA ILE A 378 -10.62 -1.71 6.43
C ILE A 378 -10.32 -2.90 7.32
N LEU A 379 -9.49 -2.66 8.32
CA LEU A 379 -9.11 -3.63 9.35
C LEU A 379 -9.64 -3.18 10.71
N THR A 380 -10.08 -4.13 11.54
CA THR A 380 -10.52 -3.84 12.91
C THR A 380 -9.99 -4.87 13.92
N THR A 381 -9.97 -4.51 15.18
CA THR A 381 -9.79 -5.45 16.31
C THR A 381 -11.07 -6.17 16.66
#